data_db3d501071e52146c02ff3a6db7fdbb4
#
_entry.id   db3d501071e52146c02ff3a6db7fdbb4
#
_cell.length_a   1.000
_cell.length_b   1.000
_cell.length_c   1.000
_cell.angle_alpha   90.00
_cell.angle_beta   90.00
_cell.angle_gamma   90.00
#
_symmetry.space_group_name_H-M   'P 1'
#
loop_
_entity.id
_entity.type
_entity.pdbx_description
1 polymer ?
#
loop_
_entity_poly.entity_id
_entity_poly.type
_entity_poly.pdbx_seq_one_letter_code
_entity_poly.pdbx_strand_id
1 'polypeptide(L)'
;MVVIRALKADVVVLQEADKRLPPRPAALPHDLVKKKGFQHIDFGQPKGSLGFHGNAMLVRPNVEVLETSGLDLPGLEPRGAIRADLRTSIGDIRIIGVHLGLIRRYRLMQLGAVARAVRRLPDMPTLIAGDFNEWGSKAALDAVTPGFDFLSTGPTFPAPRPIPGLDCLAPTHGLDVQSQRGPRRPP
;
A
#
# COMPACT_ATOMS: atom_id res chain seq x y z
N MET A 1 4.45 -16.19 1.21
CA MET A 1 5.93 -15.95 1.10
C MET A 1 6.55 -16.49 -0.19
N VAL A 2 6.08 -17.60 -0.78
CA VAL A 2 6.57 -18.08 -2.10
C VAL A 2 6.34 -17.02 -3.18
N VAL A 3 5.14 -16.47 -3.25
CA VAL A 3 4.76 -15.41 -4.22
C VAL A 3 5.65 -14.17 -4.08
N ILE A 4 5.81 -13.65 -2.85
CA ILE A 4 6.63 -12.45 -2.59
C ILE A 4 8.07 -12.64 -3.08
N ARG A 5 8.66 -13.83 -2.88
CA ARG A 5 10.00 -14.13 -3.37
C ARG A 5 10.09 -14.17 -4.90
N ALA A 6 9.05 -14.71 -5.55
CA ALA A 6 9.00 -14.82 -7.01
C ALA A 6 8.88 -13.47 -7.72
N LEU A 7 8.30 -12.46 -7.05
CA LEU A 7 8.13 -11.12 -7.61
C LEU A 7 9.43 -10.34 -7.73
N LYS A 8 10.49 -10.72 -7.00
CA LYS A 8 11.80 -10.00 -6.95
C LYS A 8 11.66 -8.50 -6.67
N ALA A 9 10.59 -8.10 -5.99
CA ALA A 9 10.31 -6.71 -5.67
C ALA A 9 11.28 -6.17 -4.62
N ASP A 10 11.67 -4.91 -4.70
CA ASP A 10 12.45 -4.20 -3.69
C ASP A 10 11.58 -3.70 -2.55
N VAL A 11 10.33 -3.32 -2.85
CA VAL A 11 9.32 -2.89 -1.88
C VAL A 11 8.05 -3.72 -2.06
N VAL A 12 7.44 -4.14 -0.96
CA VAL A 12 6.18 -4.88 -0.93
C VAL A 12 5.22 -4.20 0.02
N VAL A 13 4.07 -3.80 -0.46
CA VAL A 13 2.97 -3.26 0.35
C VAL A 13 1.95 -4.37 0.57
N LEU A 14 1.61 -4.62 1.82
CA LEU A 14 0.70 -5.69 2.22
C LEU A 14 -0.53 -5.11 2.90
N GLN A 15 -1.70 -5.67 2.60
CA GLN A 15 -2.94 -5.45 3.31
C GLN A 15 -3.27 -6.69 4.14
N GLU A 16 -4.05 -6.49 5.21
CA GLU A 16 -4.45 -7.56 6.15
C GLU A 16 -3.27 -8.31 6.80
N ALA A 17 -2.12 -7.63 6.91
CA ALA A 17 -0.91 -8.16 7.50
C ALA A 17 -1.00 -8.32 9.03
N ASP A 18 -1.95 -7.63 9.67
CA ASP A 18 -2.27 -7.71 11.09
C ASP A 18 -3.79 -7.71 11.28
N LYS A 19 -4.25 -8.18 12.45
CA LYS A 19 -5.64 -7.94 12.87
C LYS A 19 -5.87 -6.45 13.07
N ARG A 20 -7.03 -5.94 12.67
CA ARG A 20 -7.38 -4.50 12.76
C ARG A 20 -7.55 -4.01 14.19
N LEU A 21 -8.01 -4.88 15.09
CA LEU A 21 -8.25 -4.58 16.50
C LEU A 21 -7.18 -5.21 17.40
N PRO A 22 -6.84 -4.58 18.53
CA PRO A 22 -5.92 -5.14 19.51
C PRO A 22 -6.41 -6.47 20.11
N PRO A 23 -5.50 -7.40 20.50
CA PRO A 23 -4.08 -7.37 20.13
C PRO A 23 -3.93 -7.59 18.63
N ARG A 24 -2.99 -6.91 17.97
CA ARG A 24 -2.76 -6.97 16.51
C ARG A 24 -1.61 -7.92 16.17
N PRO A 25 -1.78 -9.25 16.30
CA PRO A 25 -0.72 -10.18 15.95
C PRO A 25 -0.47 -10.15 14.45
N ALA A 26 0.81 -10.17 14.10
CA ALA A 26 1.26 -10.25 12.72
C ALA A 26 0.78 -11.54 12.04
N ALA A 27 0.27 -11.40 10.81
CA ALA A 27 -0.07 -12.54 9.96
C ALA A 27 1.18 -13.28 9.45
N LEU A 28 2.33 -12.59 9.37
CA LEU A 28 3.62 -13.15 9.00
C LEU A 28 4.60 -13.01 10.16
N PRO A 29 5.26 -14.11 10.60
CA PRO A 29 6.31 -14.03 11.61
C PRO A 29 7.48 -13.16 11.13
N HIS A 30 7.96 -12.24 11.99
CA HIS A 30 9.07 -11.33 11.68
C HIS A 30 10.33 -12.08 11.23
N ASP A 31 10.64 -13.25 11.87
CA ASP A 31 11.77 -14.08 11.48
C ASP A 31 11.64 -14.65 10.08
N LEU A 32 10.41 -14.96 9.65
CA LEU A 32 10.15 -15.43 8.30
C LEU A 32 10.40 -14.32 7.27
N VAL A 33 10.03 -13.08 7.57
CA VAL A 33 10.30 -11.92 6.73
C VAL A 33 11.81 -11.75 6.52
N LYS A 34 12.59 -11.77 7.61
CA LYS A 34 14.06 -11.68 7.57
C LYS A 34 14.70 -12.84 6.79
N LYS A 35 14.28 -14.08 7.03
CA LYS A 35 14.78 -15.27 6.29
C LYS A 35 14.52 -15.19 4.79
N LYS A 36 13.57 -14.38 4.34
CA LYS A 36 13.28 -14.16 2.92
C LYS A 36 14.00 -12.94 2.33
N GLY A 37 14.88 -12.32 3.10
CA GLY A 37 15.70 -11.19 2.66
C GLY A 37 14.92 -9.89 2.59
N PHE A 38 13.93 -9.71 3.46
CA PHE A 38 13.19 -8.47 3.64
C PHE A 38 13.34 -7.96 5.07
N GLN A 39 13.16 -6.67 5.23
CA GLN A 39 12.97 -5.99 6.51
C GLN A 39 11.55 -5.42 6.52
N HIS A 40 10.83 -5.53 7.64
CA HIS A 40 9.58 -4.81 7.82
C HIS A 40 9.89 -3.38 8.25
N ILE A 41 9.10 -2.43 7.81
CA ILE A 41 9.17 -1.04 8.24
C ILE A 41 8.35 -0.89 9.52
N ASP A 42 8.95 -0.27 10.54
CA ASP A 42 8.25 0.06 11.79
C ASP A 42 7.45 1.36 11.64
N PHE A 43 6.16 1.28 11.94
CA PHE A 43 5.23 2.42 11.95
C PHE A 43 4.81 2.82 13.37
N GLY A 44 5.63 2.52 14.38
CA GLY A 44 5.41 2.90 15.78
C GLY A 44 4.28 2.14 16.49
N GLN A 45 3.93 0.94 16.00
CA GLN A 45 2.90 0.12 16.63
C GLN A 45 3.45 -0.80 17.72
N PRO A 46 2.63 -1.26 18.68
CA PRO A 46 3.03 -2.19 19.71
C PRO A 46 3.71 -3.45 19.15
N LYS A 47 4.64 -4.00 19.90
CA LYS A 47 5.37 -5.23 19.55
C LYS A 47 4.39 -6.34 19.13
N GLY A 48 4.70 -6.99 17.99
CA GLY A 48 3.90 -8.09 17.43
C GLY A 48 3.09 -7.69 16.20
N SER A 49 2.86 -6.40 15.93
CA SER A 49 2.32 -5.91 14.67
C SER A 49 3.40 -5.85 13.59
N LEU A 50 3.02 -6.05 12.31
CA LEU A 50 3.89 -5.79 11.15
C LEU A 50 3.76 -4.36 10.62
N GLY A 51 2.69 -3.66 10.96
CA GLY A 51 2.43 -2.37 10.36
C GLY A 51 1.38 -1.54 11.09
N PHE A 52 0.47 -0.90 10.36
CA PHE A 52 -0.51 0.03 10.90
C PHE A 52 -1.90 -0.24 10.31
N HIS A 53 -2.90 -0.50 11.14
CA HIS A 53 -4.28 -0.87 10.73
C HIS A 53 -4.35 -2.00 9.69
N GLY A 54 -3.46 -2.99 9.80
CA GLY A 54 -3.40 -4.12 8.86
C GLY A 54 -2.61 -3.84 7.58
N ASN A 55 -2.16 -2.60 7.33
CA ASN A 55 -1.21 -2.31 6.27
C ASN A 55 0.22 -2.50 6.78
N ALA A 56 1.06 -3.16 6.00
CA ALA A 56 2.48 -3.32 6.30
C ALA A 56 3.32 -3.06 5.05
N MET A 57 4.58 -2.72 5.26
CA MET A 57 5.54 -2.54 4.18
C MET A 57 6.82 -3.30 4.48
N LEU A 58 7.29 -4.03 3.47
CA LEU A 58 8.54 -4.76 3.51
C LEU A 58 9.48 -4.18 2.46
N VAL A 59 10.76 -4.05 2.82
CA VAL A 59 11.78 -3.54 1.92
C VAL A 59 12.97 -4.49 1.86
N ARG A 60 13.68 -4.48 0.72
CA ARG A 60 14.98 -5.15 0.61
C ARG A 60 16.05 -4.36 1.36
N PRO A 61 17.15 -5.00 1.79
CA PRO A 61 18.25 -4.35 2.51
C PRO A 61 18.95 -3.21 1.74
N ASN A 62 18.82 -3.19 0.41
CA ASN A 62 19.37 -2.13 -0.46
C ASN A 62 18.46 -0.90 -0.55
N VAL A 63 17.28 -0.91 0.10
CA VAL A 63 16.37 0.23 0.18
C VAL A 63 16.55 0.89 1.54
N GLU A 64 16.94 2.17 1.54
CA GLU A 64 17.06 2.96 2.76
C GLU A 64 15.72 3.58 3.12
N VAL A 65 15.30 3.45 4.37
CA VAL A 65 14.09 4.08 4.90
C VAL A 65 14.47 5.44 5.48
N LEU A 66 13.97 6.53 4.87
CA LEU A 66 14.28 7.90 5.26
C LEU A 66 13.32 8.40 6.35
N GLU A 67 12.03 8.20 6.15
CA GLU A 67 10.98 8.64 7.06
C GLU A 67 9.76 7.72 6.99
N THR A 68 9.07 7.55 8.11
CA THR A 68 7.84 6.73 8.18
C THR A 68 6.76 7.44 8.97
N SER A 69 5.49 7.18 8.62
CA SER A 69 4.35 7.59 9.43
C SER A 69 3.12 6.74 9.20
N GLY A 70 2.27 6.62 10.22
CA GLY A 70 0.90 6.16 10.10
C GLY A 70 -0.06 7.34 9.99
N LEU A 71 -1.16 7.17 9.27
CA LEU A 71 -2.25 8.13 9.15
C LEU A 71 -3.58 7.41 9.43
N ASP A 72 -4.27 7.81 10.49
CA ASP A 72 -5.64 7.37 10.74
C ASP A 72 -6.58 7.94 9.68
N LEU A 73 -7.41 7.08 9.10
CA LEU A 73 -8.33 7.46 8.05
C LEU A 73 -9.76 7.59 8.58
N PRO A 74 -10.53 8.58 8.10
CA PRO A 74 -11.90 8.79 8.54
C PRO A 74 -12.81 7.64 8.11
N GLY A 75 -13.83 7.33 8.92
CA GLY A 75 -14.83 6.31 8.57
C GLY A 75 -15.42 5.62 9.79
N LEU A 76 -16.34 4.68 9.53
CA LEU A 76 -16.95 3.84 10.57
C LEU A 76 -16.04 2.70 11.02
N GLU A 77 -15.20 2.22 10.10
CA GLU A 77 -14.23 1.18 10.38
C GLU A 77 -12.86 1.80 10.69
N PRO A 78 -12.11 1.26 11.67
CA PRO A 78 -10.74 1.70 11.92
C PRO A 78 -9.86 1.34 10.72
N ARG A 79 -9.59 2.33 9.88
CA ARG A 79 -8.70 2.24 8.70
C ARG A 79 -7.53 3.19 8.86
N GLY A 80 -6.42 2.85 8.26
CA GLY A 80 -5.23 3.69 8.23
C GLY A 80 -4.50 3.59 6.91
N ALA A 81 -3.61 4.54 6.68
CA ALA A 81 -2.58 4.48 5.65
C ALA A 81 -1.21 4.46 6.29
N ILE A 82 -0.25 3.85 5.62
CA ILE A 82 1.16 3.88 5.99
C ILE A 82 1.93 4.68 4.95
N ARG A 83 2.87 5.50 5.38
CA ARG A 83 3.79 6.24 4.51
C ARG A 83 5.23 5.84 4.82
N ALA A 84 6.00 5.58 3.78
CA ALA A 84 7.45 5.50 3.87
C ALA A 84 8.07 6.33 2.74
N ASP A 85 9.00 7.20 3.11
CA ASP A 85 9.88 7.90 2.19
C ASP A 85 11.15 7.06 2.09
N LEU A 86 11.47 6.61 0.90
CA LEU A 86 12.49 5.60 0.63
C LEU A 86 13.54 6.13 -0.34
N ARG A 87 14.81 5.79 -0.09
CA ARG A 87 15.88 5.95 -1.08
C ARG A 87 16.14 4.60 -1.74
N THR A 88 16.03 4.60 -3.07
CA THR A 88 16.21 3.43 -3.90
C THR A 88 17.33 3.65 -4.92
N SER A 89 17.67 2.62 -5.68
CA SER A 89 18.67 2.72 -6.77
C SER A 89 18.26 3.67 -7.91
N ILE A 90 16.96 4.00 -8.01
CA ILE A 90 16.40 4.90 -9.03
C ILE A 90 16.06 6.29 -8.48
N GLY A 91 16.37 6.57 -7.20
CA GLY A 91 16.11 7.84 -6.54
C GLY A 91 15.20 7.73 -5.33
N ASP A 92 14.87 8.87 -4.75
CA ASP A 92 13.99 8.95 -3.58
C ASP A 92 12.53 8.90 -4.05
N ILE A 93 11.73 8.10 -3.35
CA ILE A 93 10.31 7.88 -3.65
C ILE A 93 9.50 7.77 -2.35
N ARG A 94 8.31 8.35 -2.34
CA ARG A 94 7.31 8.16 -1.28
C ARG A 94 6.34 7.07 -1.66
N ILE A 95 6.18 6.07 -0.79
CA ILE A 95 5.18 5.02 -0.97
C ILE A 95 4.15 5.11 0.13
N ILE A 96 2.88 5.08 -0.27
CA ILE A 96 1.74 5.11 0.64
C ILE A 96 0.95 3.82 0.45
N GLY A 97 0.91 3.01 1.50
CA GLY A 97 0.11 1.79 1.54
C GLY A 97 -1.28 2.05 2.09
N VAL A 98 -2.32 1.61 1.39
CA VAL A 98 -3.72 1.80 1.80
C VAL A 98 -4.52 0.51 1.74
N HIS A 99 -5.52 0.40 2.61
CA HIS A 99 -6.63 -0.52 2.49
C HIS A 99 -7.91 0.26 2.83
N LEU A 100 -8.60 0.72 1.78
CA LEU A 100 -9.75 1.62 1.91
C LEU A 100 -11.01 0.86 2.34
N GLY A 101 -11.99 1.59 2.84
CA GLY A 101 -13.25 1.04 3.33
C GLY A 101 -14.16 0.51 2.20
N LEU A 102 -15.05 -0.41 2.53
CA LEU A 102 -16.00 -1.01 1.58
C LEU A 102 -17.07 -0.03 1.09
N ILE A 103 -17.41 0.97 1.89
CA ILE A 103 -18.44 1.96 1.56
C ILE A 103 -17.82 3.11 0.77
N ARG A 104 -18.29 3.37 -0.44
CA ARG A 104 -17.71 4.33 -1.39
C ARG A 104 -17.55 5.74 -0.82
N ARG A 105 -18.54 6.24 -0.08
CA ARG A 105 -18.46 7.56 0.58
C ARG A 105 -17.21 7.66 1.47
N TYR A 106 -16.96 6.65 2.28
CA TYR A 106 -15.80 6.65 3.17
C TYR A 106 -14.49 6.45 2.41
N ARG A 107 -14.46 5.65 1.35
CA ARG A 107 -13.28 5.54 0.48
C ARG A 107 -12.84 6.89 -0.08
N LEU A 108 -13.78 7.66 -0.61
CA LEU A 108 -13.48 9.00 -1.16
C LEU A 108 -12.98 9.96 -0.06
N MET A 109 -13.58 9.91 1.13
CA MET A 109 -13.10 10.70 2.28
C MET A 109 -11.69 10.28 2.71
N GLN A 110 -11.42 8.99 2.77
CA GLN A 110 -10.14 8.40 3.13
C GLN A 110 -9.06 8.78 2.12
N LEU A 111 -9.32 8.57 0.84
CA LEU A 111 -8.38 8.91 -0.22
C LEU A 111 -8.11 10.42 -0.28
N GLY A 112 -9.13 11.24 -0.11
CA GLY A 112 -8.97 12.69 0.02
C GLY A 112 -8.15 13.10 1.25
N ALA A 113 -8.23 12.35 2.36
CA ALA A 113 -7.38 12.59 3.54
C ALA A 113 -5.92 12.25 3.23
N VAL A 114 -5.65 11.15 2.54
CA VAL A 114 -4.30 10.79 2.07
C VAL A 114 -3.74 11.87 1.17
N ALA A 115 -4.49 12.30 0.15
CA ALA A 115 -4.04 13.34 -0.78
C ALA A 115 -3.74 14.68 -0.08
N ARG A 116 -4.56 15.07 0.90
CA ARG A 116 -4.30 16.27 1.73
C ARG A 116 -3.06 16.12 2.59
N ALA A 117 -2.80 14.94 3.14
CA ALA A 117 -1.59 14.68 3.91
C ALA A 117 -0.34 14.79 3.03
N VAL A 118 -0.36 14.18 1.84
CA VAL A 118 0.76 14.24 0.88
C VAL A 118 1.08 15.67 0.49
N ARG A 119 0.06 16.50 0.18
CA ARG A 119 0.27 17.91 -0.21
C ARG A 119 0.93 18.79 0.85
N ARG A 120 0.99 18.36 2.10
CA ARG A 120 1.66 19.08 3.21
C ARG A 120 3.13 18.67 3.38
N LEU A 121 3.55 17.63 2.68
CA LEU A 121 4.92 17.10 2.73
C LEU A 121 5.78 17.76 1.65
N PRO A 122 7.12 17.72 1.80
CA PRO A 122 8.03 18.09 0.73
C PRO A 122 7.71 17.35 -0.57
N ASP A 123 7.93 18.03 -1.69
CA ASP A 123 7.69 17.44 -3.01
C ASP A 123 8.59 16.22 -3.24
N MET A 124 8.00 15.13 -3.64
CA MET A 124 8.67 13.85 -3.89
C MET A 124 7.80 12.99 -4.79
N PRO A 125 8.38 12.26 -5.76
CA PRO A 125 7.64 11.24 -6.52
C PRO A 125 6.89 10.33 -5.56
N THR A 126 5.57 10.25 -5.68
CA THR A 126 4.72 9.54 -4.72
C THR A 126 3.89 8.48 -5.42
N LEU A 127 3.83 7.28 -4.83
CA LEU A 127 3.00 6.17 -5.27
C LEU A 127 2.05 5.76 -4.15
N ILE A 128 0.74 5.84 -4.38
CA ILE A 128 -0.26 5.21 -3.52
C ILE A 128 -0.53 3.82 -4.06
N ALA A 129 -0.42 2.80 -3.21
CA ALA A 129 -0.58 1.39 -3.58
C ALA A 129 -1.42 0.64 -2.57
N GLY A 130 -2.24 -0.31 -3.02
CA GLY A 130 -2.98 -1.20 -2.13
C GLY A 130 -4.38 -1.54 -2.60
N ASP A 131 -5.20 -2.00 -1.66
CA ASP A 131 -6.60 -2.34 -1.91
C ASP A 131 -7.49 -1.10 -1.77
N PHE A 132 -7.95 -0.59 -2.91
CA PHE A 132 -8.84 0.56 -2.97
C PHE A 132 -10.31 0.19 -2.80
N ASN A 133 -10.67 -1.10 -2.85
CA ASN A 133 -12.05 -1.59 -2.79
C ASN A 133 -13.00 -0.88 -3.78
N GLU A 134 -12.48 -0.35 -4.91
CA GLU A 134 -13.26 0.40 -5.86
C GLU A 134 -13.78 -0.48 -7.01
N TRP A 135 -15.09 -0.63 -7.04
CA TRP A 135 -15.82 -1.45 -8.01
C TRP A 135 -16.40 -0.65 -9.17
N GLY A 136 -16.35 0.68 -9.06
CA GLY A 136 -17.00 1.60 -9.98
C GLY A 136 -16.02 2.41 -10.82
N SER A 137 -16.52 3.55 -11.29
CA SER A 137 -15.73 4.50 -12.08
C SER A 137 -14.62 5.16 -11.28
N LYS A 138 -13.42 5.23 -11.86
CA LYS A 138 -12.26 5.91 -11.29
C LYS A 138 -12.40 7.44 -11.24
N ALA A 139 -13.26 8.03 -12.06
CA ALA A 139 -13.43 9.49 -12.14
C ALA A 139 -13.70 10.17 -10.78
N ALA A 140 -14.37 9.48 -9.86
CA ALA A 140 -14.57 10.03 -8.52
C ALA A 140 -13.32 9.95 -7.64
N LEU A 141 -12.41 9.00 -7.91
CA LEU A 141 -11.10 8.93 -7.26
C LEU A 141 -10.23 10.08 -7.75
N ASP A 142 -10.18 10.31 -9.07
CA ASP A 142 -9.44 11.43 -9.69
C ASP A 142 -9.87 12.78 -9.09
N ALA A 143 -11.17 12.97 -8.88
CA ALA A 143 -11.69 14.21 -8.32
C ALA A 143 -11.21 14.51 -6.89
N VAL A 144 -10.93 13.50 -6.07
CA VAL A 144 -10.47 13.68 -4.68
C VAL A 144 -8.95 13.62 -4.51
N THR A 145 -8.23 13.23 -5.57
CA THR A 145 -6.76 13.09 -5.61
C THR A 145 -6.16 13.76 -6.85
N PRO A 146 -6.36 15.05 -7.04
CA PRO A 146 -5.74 15.74 -8.17
C PRO A 146 -4.22 15.58 -8.11
N GLY A 147 -3.61 15.25 -9.22
CA GLY A 147 -2.16 15.02 -9.34
C GLY A 147 -1.73 13.55 -9.27
N PHE A 148 -2.69 12.62 -9.21
CA PHE A 148 -2.41 11.19 -9.26
C PHE A 148 -3.11 10.52 -10.44
N ASP A 149 -2.44 9.54 -11.07
CA ASP A 149 -2.96 8.75 -12.17
C ASP A 149 -3.36 7.35 -11.67
N PHE A 150 -4.64 6.98 -11.76
CA PHE A 150 -5.07 5.67 -11.30
C PHE A 150 -4.84 4.58 -12.34
N LEU A 151 -3.94 3.67 -12.00
CA LEU A 151 -3.56 2.53 -12.82
C LEU A 151 -4.17 1.24 -12.22
N SER A 152 -4.98 0.53 -13.03
CA SER A 152 -5.53 -0.76 -12.62
C SER A 152 -4.50 -1.86 -12.81
N THR A 153 -4.29 -2.67 -11.79
CA THR A 153 -3.43 -3.86 -11.87
C THR A 153 -4.10 -5.05 -12.56
N GLY A 154 -5.30 -4.85 -13.11
CA GLY A 154 -6.13 -5.92 -13.68
C GLY A 154 -7.02 -6.59 -12.61
N PRO A 155 -7.77 -7.65 -12.98
CA PRO A 155 -8.61 -8.37 -12.05
C PRO A 155 -7.81 -9.06 -10.95
N THR A 156 -8.15 -8.77 -9.67
CA THR A 156 -7.44 -9.33 -8.50
C THR A 156 -8.36 -10.13 -7.58
N PHE A 157 -9.67 -9.92 -7.61
CA PHE A 157 -10.63 -10.56 -6.70
C PHE A 157 -11.83 -11.19 -7.44
N PRO A 158 -12.39 -12.31 -6.97
CA PRO A 158 -11.79 -13.26 -6.01
C PRO A 158 -10.65 -14.08 -6.66
N ALA A 159 -9.65 -14.46 -5.87
CA ALA A 159 -8.45 -15.12 -6.40
C ALA A 159 -8.70 -16.37 -7.29
N PRO A 160 -9.73 -17.22 -7.05
CA PRO A 160 -10.04 -18.36 -7.92
C PRO A 160 -10.56 -17.95 -9.32
N ARG A 161 -11.30 -16.82 -9.40
CA ARG A 161 -11.88 -16.31 -10.66
C ARG A 161 -11.91 -14.77 -10.61
N PRO A 162 -10.77 -14.10 -10.83
CA PRO A 162 -10.70 -12.65 -10.72
C PRO A 162 -11.62 -11.95 -11.73
N ILE A 163 -12.51 -11.09 -11.25
CA ILE A 163 -13.42 -10.29 -12.04
C ILE A 163 -13.14 -8.80 -11.86
N PRO A 164 -13.16 -8.23 -10.61
CA PRO A 164 -12.80 -6.84 -10.39
C PRO A 164 -11.33 -6.68 -10.03
N GLY A 165 -10.75 -5.55 -10.43
CA GLY A 165 -9.44 -5.08 -9.98
C GLY A 165 -9.59 -4.17 -8.77
N LEU A 166 -9.56 -4.71 -7.56
CA LEU A 166 -9.66 -3.95 -6.31
C LEU A 166 -8.34 -3.28 -5.94
N ASP A 167 -7.23 -3.92 -6.30
CA ASP A 167 -5.90 -3.36 -6.12
C ASP A 167 -5.61 -2.31 -7.18
N CYS A 168 -4.99 -1.23 -6.77
CA CYS A 168 -4.66 -0.11 -7.63
C CYS A 168 -3.29 0.46 -7.30
N LEU A 169 -2.67 1.06 -8.30
CA LEU A 169 -1.51 1.92 -8.16
C LEU A 169 -1.92 3.33 -8.58
N ALA A 170 -1.56 4.33 -7.79
CA ALA A 170 -1.79 5.72 -8.14
C ALA A 170 -0.47 6.51 -7.96
N PRO A 171 0.37 6.58 -9.02
CA PRO A 171 1.54 7.44 -9.04
C PRO A 171 1.16 8.91 -9.18
N THR A 172 2.01 9.82 -8.68
CA THR A 172 1.96 11.23 -9.05
C THR A 172 2.29 11.41 -10.53
N HIS A 173 1.74 12.46 -11.15
CA HIS A 173 2.09 12.84 -12.53
C HIS A 173 3.61 12.93 -12.72
N GLY A 174 4.13 12.33 -13.78
CA GLY A 174 5.55 12.29 -14.09
C GLY A 174 6.33 11.11 -13.49
N LEU A 175 5.72 10.29 -12.63
CA LEU A 175 6.29 9.01 -12.24
C LEU A 175 5.93 7.96 -13.30
N ASP A 176 6.91 7.58 -14.13
CA ASP A 176 6.70 6.61 -15.21
C ASP A 176 6.61 5.18 -14.66
N VAL A 177 5.46 4.53 -14.89
CA VAL A 177 5.23 3.13 -14.54
C VAL A 177 5.42 2.26 -15.79
N GLN A 178 6.63 1.72 -15.95
CA GLN A 178 7.03 0.99 -17.16
C GLN A 178 6.26 -0.30 -17.42
N SER A 179 5.82 -1.01 -16.37
CA SER A 179 4.97 -2.19 -16.53
C SER A 179 4.18 -2.53 -15.28
N GLN A 180 2.96 -3.04 -15.48
CA GLN A 180 2.14 -3.60 -14.42
C GLN A 180 1.91 -5.08 -14.73
N ARG A 181 2.28 -5.96 -13.79
CA ARG A 181 2.04 -7.40 -13.94
C ARG A 181 1.41 -7.92 -12.65
N GLY A 182 0.17 -8.40 -12.77
CA GLY A 182 -0.41 -9.22 -11.72
C GLY A 182 0.39 -10.52 -11.53
N PRO A 183 0.37 -11.13 -10.32
CA PRO A 183 1.03 -12.40 -10.09
C PRO A 183 0.46 -13.46 -11.02
N ARG A 184 1.29 -14.04 -11.88
CA ARG A 184 0.91 -15.27 -12.61
C ARG A 184 0.78 -16.37 -11.58
N ARG A 185 -0.32 -17.14 -11.63
CA ARG A 185 -0.43 -18.35 -10.82
C ARG A 185 0.72 -19.28 -11.19
N PRO A 186 1.39 -19.89 -10.18
CA PRO A 186 2.19 -21.05 -10.47
C PRO A 186 1.29 -22.15 -11.07
N PRO A 187 1.81 -22.94 -11.98
CA PRO A 187 1.08 -24.06 -12.59
C PRO A 187 0.63 -25.06 -11.53
#